data_b2c7b5dab4f8645f95e630dccf81a0a4
#
_entry.id   b2c7b5dab4f8645f95e630dccf81a0a4
#
_cell.length_a   1.000
_cell.length_b   1.000
_cell.length_c   1.000
_cell.angle_alpha   90.00
_cell.angle_beta   90.00
_cell.angle_gamma   90.00
#
_symmetry.space_group_name_H-M   'P 1'
#
loop_
_entity.id
_entity.type
_entity.pdbx_description
1 polymer ?
#
loop_
_entity_poly.entity_id
_entity_poly.type
_entity_poly.pdbx_seq_one_letter_code
_entity_poly.pdbx_strand_id
1 'polypeptide(L)'
;MMKLKSSVLQSFSNKMDKAKYFYLIFFLFLNLITLPAKSDPIFEKGKTIFLGEGNCAACHALADAKSSSQIGPNLNQIKPDIMRVINAVTNGIGVMPPYEGLLTLEEIKAVAHYVSISSNQ
;
A
#
# COMPACT_ATOMS: atom_id res chain seq x y z
N MET A 1 60.52 19.62 -24.64
CA MET A 1 59.21 19.19 -25.23
C MET A 1 58.58 17.95 -24.59
N MET A 2 59.22 17.30 -23.62
CA MET A 2 58.65 16.09 -22.97
C MET A 2 57.92 16.27 -21.64
N LYS A 3 57.97 17.44 -21.01
CA LYS A 3 57.30 17.72 -19.72
C LYS A 3 55.78 18.10 -19.82
N LEU A 4 55.34 18.59 -20.99
CA LEU A 4 53.91 18.96 -21.15
C LEU A 4 52.95 17.77 -21.36
N LYS A 5 53.41 16.64 -21.90
CA LYS A 5 52.59 15.43 -22.13
C LYS A 5 52.20 14.69 -20.85
N SER A 6 53.07 14.75 -19.84
CA SER A 6 52.86 14.03 -18.58
C SER A 6 51.77 14.72 -17.71
N SER A 7 51.70 16.03 -17.71
CA SER A 7 50.72 16.77 -16.89
C SER A 7 49.30 16.69 -17.44
N VAL A 8 49.14 16.63 -18.77
CA VAL A 8 47.84 16.48 -19.42
C VAL A 8 47.30 15.06 -19.19
N LEU A 9 48.13 14.03 -19.28
CA LEU A 9 47.74 12.64 -19.01
C LEU A 9 47.37 12.41 -17.52
N GLN A 10 48.12 13.03 -16.60
CA GLN A 10 47.76 12.99 -15.17
C GLN A 10 46.45 13.72 -14.85
N SER A 11 46.19 14.86 -15.54
CA SER A 11 44.93 15.58 -15.38
C SER A 11 43.74 14.78 -15.89
N PHE A 12 43.88 14.04 -17.00
CA PHE A 12 42.84 13.16 -17.51
C PHE A 12 42.59 11.94 -16.60
N SER A 13 43.62 11.33 -16.06
CA SER A 13 43.51 10.19 -15.13
C SER A 13 42.76 10.59 -13.85
N ASN A 14 43.10 11.74 -13.28
CA ASN A 14 42.46 12.21 -12.04
C ASN A 14 41.00 12.63 -12.23
N LYS A 15 40.63 13.08 -13.45
CA LYS A 15 39.25 13.45 -13.78
C LYS A 15 38.37 12.21 -14.04
N MET A 16 38.96 11.15 -14.61
CA MET A 16 38.27 9.87 -14.83
C MET A 16 38.02 9.12 -13.53
N ASP A 17 38.95 9.16 -12.57
CA ASP A 17 38.78 8.49 -11.27
C ASP A 17 37.64 9.11 -10.44
N LYS A 18 37.52 10.44 -10.43
CA LYS A 18 36.41 11.14 -9.75
C LYS A 18 35.05 10.80 -10.37
N ALA A 19 34.97 10.67 -11.69
CA ALA A 19 33.74 10.26 -12.38
C ALA A 19 33.34 8.84 -12.04
N LYS A 20 34.30 7.90 -11.98
CA LYS A 20 34.07 6.50 -11.60
C LYS A 20 33.54 6.38 -10.16
N TYR A 21 34.14 7.13 -9.22
CA TYR A 21 33.65 7.18 -7.83
C TYR A 21 32.26 7.79 -7.73
N PHE A 22 31.96 8.82 -8.53
CA PHE A 22 30.61 9.40 -8.57
C PHE A 22 29.58 8.41 -9.09
N TYR A 23 29.87 7.65 -10.15
CA TYR A 23 28.99 6.60 -10.66
C TYR A 23 28.85 5.44 -9.69
N LEU A 24 29.91 5.03 -9.00
CA LEU A 24 29.88 3.98 -7.99
C LEU A 24 29.01 4.39 -6.79
N ILE A 25 29.17 5.61 -6.29
CA ILE A 25 28.36 6.15 -5.19
C ILE A 25 26.91 6.31 -5.62
N PHE A 26 26.66 6.80 -6.85
CA PHE A 26 25.31 6.93 -7.40
C PHE A 26 24.63 5.56 -7.55
N PHE A 27 25.35 4.54 -8.03
CA PHE A 27 24.83 3.17 -8.12
C PHE A 27 24.59 2.53 -6.74
N LEU A 28 25.44 2.83 -5.76
CA LEU A 28 25.25 2.37 -4.38
C LEU A 28 24.02 3.02 -3.73
N PHE A 29 23.80 4.32 -3.98
CA PHE A 29 22.63 5.04 -3.51
C PHE A 29 21.33 4.56 -4.18
N LEU A 30 21.37 4.21 -5.46
CA LEU A 30 20.19 3.73 -6.19
C LEU A 30 19.68 2.38 -5.65
N ASN A 31 20.56 1.54 -5.06
CA ASN A 31 20.17 0.28 -4.45
C ASN A 31 19.63 0.40 -3.01
N LEU A 32 19.76 1.58 -2.37
CA LEU A 32 19.21 1.79 -1.02
C LEU A 32 17.71 2.14 -1.01
N ILE A 33 17.11 2.42 -2.18
CA ILE A 33 15.73 2.94 -2.29
C ILE A 33 14.70 1.80 -2.42
N THR A 34 15.10 0.55 -2.60
CA THR A 34 14.19 -0.59 -2.69
C THR A 34 14.09 -1.37 -1.38
N LEU A 35 13.71 -0.70 -0.30
CA LEU A 35 13.13 -1.41 0.84
C LEU A 35 11.71 -1.80 0.43
N PRO A 36 11.36 -3.12 0.34
CA PRO A 36 9.99 -3.51 0.12
C PRO A 36 9.17 -2.97 1.30
N ALA A 37 8.19 -2.12 1.00
CA ALA A 37 7.19 -1.74 1.98
C ALA A 37 6.55 -3.04 2.47
N LYS A 38 6.75 -3.37 3.76
CA LYS A 38 6.17 -4.56 4.36
C LYS A 38 4.65 -4.36 4.32
N SER A 39 3.97 -5.03 3.40
CA SER A 39 2.51 -5.03 3.35
C SER A 39 1.99 -5.65 4.66
N ASP A 40 0.98 -5.04 5.25
CA ASP A 40 0.27 -5.60 6.41
C ASP A 40 -0.58 -6.80 5.92
N PRO A 41 -0.25 -8.04 6.33
CA PRO A 41 -0.97 -9.23 5.84
C PRO A 41 -2.46 -9.22 6.21
N ILE A 42 -2.81 -8.59 7.34
CA ILE A 42 -4.20 -8.48 7.79
C ILE A 42 -4.96 -7.51 6.91
N PHE A 43 -4.33 -6.40 6.52
CA PHE A 43 -4.88 -5.42 5.59
C PHE A 43 -5.15 -6.06 4.22
N GLU A 44 -4.17 -6.78 3.67
CA GLU A 44 -4.31 -7.44 2.36
C GLU A 44 -5.39 -8.54 2.38
N LYS A 45 -5.46 -9.33 3.46
CA LYS A 45 -6.55 -10.30 3.66
C LYS A 45 -7.91 -9.61 3.70
N GLY A 46 -8.03 -8.52 4.45
CA GLY A 46 -9.26 -7.74 4.55
C GLY A 46 -9.69 -7.15 3.20
N LYS A 47 -8.75 -6.65 2.41
CA LYS A 47 -9.00 -6.16 1.05
C LYS A 47 -9.51 -7.26 0.13
N THR A 48 -8.90 -8.44 0.21
CA THR A 48 -9.34 -9.61 -0.57
C THR A 48 -10.77 -10.01 -0.23
N ILE A 49 -11.14 -10.02 1.05
CA ILE A 49 -12.50 -10.32 1.51
C ILE A 49 -13.48 -9.24 1.02
N PHE A 50 -13.12 -7.95 1.14
CA PHE A 50 -13.96 -6.84 0.72
C PHE A 50 -14.31 -6.90 -0.77
N LEU A 51 -13.35 -7.28 -1.61
CA LEU A 51 -13.52 -7.39 -3.07
C LEU A 51 -14.06 -8.74 -3.53
N GLY A 52 -13.83 -9.80 -2.75
CA GLY A 52 -14.14 -11.19 -3.08
C GLY A 52 -15.39 -11.71 -2.37
N GLU A 53 -15.21 -12.67 -1.48
CA GLU A 53 -16.30 -13.44 -0.87
C GLU A 53 -17.24 -12.59 0.01
N GLY A 54 -16.76 -11.50 0.60
CA GLY A 54 -17.60 -10.54 1.33
C GLY A 54 -18.46 -9.70 0.42
N ASN A 55 -18.08 -9.56 -0.86
CA ASN A 55 -18.78 -8.76 -1.88
C ASN A 55 -19.19 -7.35 -1.43
N CYS A 56 -18.43 -6.75 -0.53
CA CYS A 56 -18.73 -5.46 0.10
C CYS A 56 -18.72 -4.31 -0.94
N ALA A 57 -17.84 -4.41 -1.93
CA ALA A 57 -17.70 -3.45 -3.03
C ALA A 57 -18.95 -3.33 -3.90
N ALA A 58 -19.82 -4.34 -3.91
CA ALA A 58 -21.09 -4.29 -4.64
C ALA A 58 -22.04 -3.24 -4.07
N CYS A 59 -21.93 -2.93 -2.77
CA CYS A 59 -22.82 -1.99 -2.07
C CYS A 59 -22.10 -0.72 -1.59
N HIS A 60 -20.84 -0.80 -1.19
CA HIS A 60 -20.12 0.31 -0.57
C HIS A 60 -19.09 0.95 -1.52
N ALA A 61 -19.09 2.29 -1.55
CA ALA A 61 -17.98 3.03 -2.13
C ALA A 61 -16.79 3.07 -1.16
N LEU A 62 -15.59 2.77 -1.67
CA LEU A 62 -14.32 2.86 -0.96
C LEU A 62 -13.20 3.10 -1.99
N ALA A 63 -12.48 4.23 -1.86
CA ALA A 63 -11.51 4.67 -2.87
C ALA A 63 -10.36 3.67 -3.07
N ASP A 64 -9.79 3.12 -1.98
CA ASP A 64 -8.72 2.13 -2.05
C ASP A 64 -9.15 0.85 -2.79
N ALA A 65 -10.39 0.43 -2.63
CA ALA A 65 -10.99 -0.70 -3.34
C ALA A 65 -11.41 -0.36 -4.78
N LYS A 66 -11.30 0.91 -5.21
CA LYS A 66 -11.83 1.42 -6.49
C LYS A 66 -13.32 1.11 -6.68
N SER A 67 -14.07 1.00 -5.59
CA SER A 67 -15.51 0.79 -5.63
C SER A 67 -16.25 2.12 -5.49
N SER A 68 -17.33 2.28 -6.28
CA SER A 68 -18.12 3.51 -6.37
C SER A 68 -19.62 3.28 -6.17
N SER A 69 -20.02 2.12 -5.67
CA SER A 69 -21.41 1.79 -5.42
C SER A 69 -22.04 2.74 -4.39
N GLN A 70 -23.31 3.05 -4.60
CA GLN A 70 -24.10 3.96 -3.76
C GLN A 70 -25.30 3.25 -3.09
N ILE A 71 -25.32 1.92 -3.08
CA ILE A 71 -26.37 1.14 -2.42
C ILE A 71 -26.24 1.25 -0.91
N GLY A 72 -25.01 1.09 -0.41
CA GLY A 72 -24.66 1.33 0.98
C GLY A 72 -23.95 2.68 1.19
N PRO A 73 -23.65 3.06 2.43
CA PRO A 73 -22.90 4.27 2.73
C PRO A 73 -21.53 4.29 2.08
N ASN A 74 -21.07 5.49 1.67
CA ASN A 74 -19.70 5.72 1.23
C ASN A 74 -18.77 5.68 2.46
N LEU A 75 -17.89 4.68 2.50
CA LEU A 75 -17.02 4.42 3.66
C LEU A 75 -15.98 5.53 3.87
N ASN A 76 -15.48 6.17 2.80
CA ASN A 76 -14.59 7.32 2.93
C ASN A 76 -15.25 8.56 3.53
N GLN A 77 -16.58 8.67 3.43
CA GLN A 77 -17.33 9.76 4.05
C GLN A 77 -17.63 9.50 5.53
N ILE A 78 -18.06 8.27 5.87
CA ILE A 78 -18.47 7.95 7.24
C ILE A 78 -17.30 7.54 8.13
N LYS A 79 -16.17 7.14 7.56
CA LYS A 79 -14.91 6.79 8.25
C LYS A 79 -15.13 5.95 9.52
N PRO A 80 -15.70 4.75 9.39
CA PRO A 80 -16.07 3.96 10.56
C PRO A 80 -14.84 3.45 11.30
N ASP A 81 -14.91 3.44 12.63
CA ASP A 81 -13.91 2.75 13.44
C ASP A 81 -14.04 1.22 13.31
N ILE A 82 -13.00 0.51 13.72
CA ILE A 82 -12.92 -0.95 13.57
C ILE A 82 -14.06 -1.68 14.28
N MET A 83 -14.47 -1.23 15.47
CA MET A 83 -15.52 -1.90 16.25
C MET A 83 -16.89 -1.71 15.59
N ARG A 84 -17.13 -0.53 15.03
CA ARG A 84 -18.35 -0.26 14.26
C ARG A 84 -18.45 -1.15 13.04
N VAL A 85 -17.34 -1.37 12.34
CA VAL A 85 -17.32 -2.29 11.18
C VAL A 85 -17.53 -3.73 11.62
N ILE A 86 -16.84 -4.20 12.69
CA ILE A 86 -17.04 -5.55 13.22
C ILE A 86 -18.53 -5.79 13.54
N ASN A 87 -19.16 -4.88 14.30
CA ASN A 87 -20.56 -5.01 14.65
C ASN A 87 -21.49 -5.04 13.43
N ALA A 88 -21.24 -4.16 12.45
CA ALA A 88 -22.03 -4.09 11.23
C ALA A 88 -21.91 -5.36 10.38
N VAL A 89 -20.70 -5.88 10.22
CA VAL A 89 -20.44 -7.09 9.42
C VAL A 89 -20.98 -8.34 10.14
N THR A 90 -20.79 -8.43 11.46
CA THR A 90 -21.31 -9.57 12.23
C THR A 90 -22.83 -9.64 12.20
N ASN A 91 -23.50 -8.54 12.56
CA ASN A 91 -24.94 -8.53 12.85
C ASN A 91 -25.82 -8.05 11.67
N GLY A 92 -25.20 -7.42 10.67
CA GLY A 92 -25.93 -6.67 9.64
C GLY A 92 -26.52 -5.35 10.16
N ILE A 93 -26.91 -4.47 9.24
CA ILE A 93 -27.63 -3.21 9.56
C ILE A 93 -28.62 -2.91 8.45
N GLY A 94 -29.90 -2.85 8.76
CA GLY A 94 -30.92 -2.54 7.77
C GLY A 94 -30.95 -3.54 6.62
N VAL A 95 -30.61 -3.09 5.41
CA VAL A 95 -30.54 -3.94 4.22
C VAL A 95 -29.23 -4.69 4.08
N MET A 96 -28.19 -4.32 4.84
CA MET A 96 -26.92 -5.03 4.88
C MET A 96 -27.09 -6.36 5.64
N PRO A 97 -26.85 -7.51 5.00
CA PRO A 97 -27.02 -8.80 5.68
C PRO A 97 -25.93 -9.05 6.72
N PRO A 98 -26.19 -9.89 7.73
CA PRO A 98 -25.16 -10.38 8.63
C PRO A 98 -24.23 -11.36 7.90
N TYR A 99 -22.95 -11.33 8.26
CA TYR A 99 -21.92 -12.24 7.73
C TYR A 99 -21.45 -13.27 8.78
N GLU A 100 -22.01 -13.24 9.99
CA GLU A 100 -21.79 -14.29 10.97
C GLU A 100 -22.19 -15.66 10.40
N GLY A 101 -21.27 -16.63 10.45
CA GLY A 101 -21.47 -17.94 9.84
C GLY A 101 -21.14 -18.04 8.35
N LEU A 102 -21.00 -16.91 7.63
CA LEU A 102 -20.46 -16.84 6.26
C LEU A 102 -18.96 -16.54 6.27
N LEU A 103 -18.54 -15.61 7.10
CA LEU A 103 -17.14 -15.29 7.36
C LEU A 103 -16.76 -15.75 8.77
N THR A 104 -15.54 -16.22 8.93
CA THR A 104 -14.96 -16.51 10.24
C THR A 104 -14.72 -15.20 11.01
N LEU A 105 -14.61 -15.29 12.32
CA LEU A 105 -14.30 -14.14 13.18
C LEU A 105 -12.98 -13.44 12.75
N GLU A 106 -11.99 -14.22 12.32
CA GLU A 106 -10.70 -13.69 11.82
C GLU A 106 -10.87 -12.90 10.52
N GLU A 107 -11.76 -13.35 9.65
CA GLU A 107 -12.08 -12.66 8.40
C GLU A 107 -12.87 -11.38 8.62
N ILE A 108 -13.83 -11.41 9.55
CA ILE A 108 -14.57 -10.22 9.97
C ILE A 108 -13.59 -9.17 10.55
N LYS A 109 -12.65 -9.58 11.39
CA LYS A 109 -11.61 -8.67 11.92
C LYS A 109 -10.71 -8.13 10.82
N ALA A 110 -10.31 -8.96 9.86
CA ALA A 110 -9.45 -8.55 8.77
C ALA A 110 -10.14 -7.52 7.86
N VAL A 111 -11.39 -7.74 7.46
CA VAL A 111 -12.12 -6.78 6.65
C VAL A 111 -12.42 -5.50 7.42
N ALA A 112 -12.67 -5.57 8.72
CA ALA A 112 -12.86 -4.40 9.56
C ALA A 112 -11.58 -3.55 9.68
N HIS A 113 -10.44 -4.21 9.83
CA HIS A 113 -9.12 -3.56 9.81
C HIS A 113 -8.87 -2.84 8.49
N TYR A 114 -9.09 -3.53 7.36
CA TYR A 114 -8.96 -2.96 6.03
C TYR A 114 -9.85 -1.72 5.85
N VAL A 115 -11.14 -1.82 6.12
CA VAL A 115 -12.11 -0.73 5.96
C VAL A 115 -11.75 0.46 6.84
N SER A 116 -11.43 0.22 8.12
CA SER A 116 -11.09 1.29 9.06
C SER A 116 -9.85 2.08 8.63
N ILE A 117 -8.83 1.42 8.08
CA ILE A 117 -7.61 2.09 7.61
C ILE A 117 -7.87 2.80 6.28
N SER A 118 -8.40 2.09 5.28
CA SER A 118 -8.54 2.63 3.92
C SER A 118 -9.58 3.72 3.79
N SER A 119 -10.58 3.77 4.67
CA SER A 119 -11.57 4.86 4.69
C SER A 119 -11.00 6.20 5.18
N ASN A 120 -9.85 6.20 5.84
CA ASN A 120 -9.18 7.38 6.39
C ASN A 120 -8.02 7.90 5.52
N GLN A 121 -7.75 7.24 4.40
CA GLN A 121 -6.72 7.66 3.44
C GLN A 121 -7.22 8.72 2.47
#